data_5c06f913bbaf44140014fccccd0ebaf1
#
_entry.id   5c06f913bbaf44140014fccccd0ebaf1
#
_cell.length_a   1.000
_cell.length_b   1.000
_cell.length_c   1.000
_cell.angle_alpha   90.00
_cell.angle_beta   90.00
_cell.angle_gamma   90.00
#
_symmetry.space_group_name_H-M   'P 1'
#
loop_
_entity.id
_entity.type
_entity.pdbx_description
1 polymer ?
#
loop_
_entity_poly.entity_id
_entity_poly.type
_entity_poly.pdbx_seq_one_letter_code
_entity_poly.pdbx_strand_id
1 'polypeptide(L)'
;MALNKKEMMAEIVRCGKDPAFFCKKYAKISHPMRGSIPFDLYDFQEEALKDFKENRFSVILKARQLGISTTVAAYVAWLMLFHKDKNVLIVATKLGTAANLVKKIKAIHKNLPAWLKISDIAIDNRNSFELSNGSQVKASSTSGDAGRSEALSLLVID
;
A
#
# COMPACT_ATOMS: atom_id res chain seq x y z
N MET A 1 4.59 20.86 -16.67
CA MET A 1 5.25 20.27 -17.85
C MET A 1 4.98 18.79 -17.84
N ALA A 2 4.49 18.18 -18.93
CA ALA A 2 4.28 16.75 -19.01
C ALA A 2 5.65 16.05 -19.13
N LEU A 3 5.88 14.99 -18.34
CA LEU A 3 7.11 14.19 -18.41
C LEU A 3 7.20 13.51 -19.77
N ASN A 4 8.38 13.49 -20.37
CA ASN A 4 8.63 12.70 -21.56
C ASN A 4 8.83 11.20 -21.21
N LYS A 5 8.80 10.31 -22.19
CA LYS A 5 8.87 8.86 -21.97
C LYS A 5 10.10 8.40 -21.19
N LYS A 6 11.25 9.03 -21.42
CA LYS A 6 12.51 8.71 -20.72
C LYS A 6 12.44 9.15 -19.25
N GLU A 7 11.88 10.32 -18.99
CA GLU A 7 11.66 10.84 -17.63
C GLU A 7 10.65 9.97 -16.86
N MET A 8 9.54 9.56 -17.49
CA MET A 8 8.57 8.64 -16.88
C MET A 8 9.23 7.32 -16.48
N MET A 9 10.08 6.73 -17.34
CA MET A 9 10.77 5.49 -17.03
C MET A 9 11.76 5.67 -15.86
N ALA A 10 12.51 6.75 -15.82
CA ALA A 10 13.41 7.07 -14.71
C ALA A 10 12.65 7.25 -13.38
N GLU A 11 11.48 7.90 -13.42
CA GLU A 11 10.61 8.06 -12.25
C GLU A 11 10.04 6.72 -11.77
N ILE A 12 9.61 5.83 -12.67
CA ILE A 12 9.14 4.48 -12.32
C ILE A 12 10.25 3.72 -11.58
N VAL A 13 11.47 3.73 -12.11
CA VAL A 13 12.62 3.06 -11.49
C VAL A 13 12.91 3.66 -10.10
N ARG A 14 12.86 4.97 -9.97
CA ARG A 14 13.10 5.66 -8.69
C ARG A 14 12.01 5.32 -7.66
N CYS A 15 10.75 5.39 -8.06
CA CYS A 15 9.62 4.98 -7.22
C CYS A 15 9.73 3.53 -6.76
N GLY A 16 10.11 2.61 -7.65
CA GLY A 16 10.27 1.19 -7.31
C GLY A 16 11.39 0.92 -6.29
N LYS A 17 12.40 1.79 -6.23
CA LYS A 17 13.51 1.69 -5.27
C LYS A 17 13.19 2.29 -3.91
N ASP A 18 12.33 3.30 -3.84
CA ASP A 18 12.10 4.10 -2.64
C ASP A 18 10.61 4.32 -2.38
N PRO A 19 10.02 3.60 -1.39
CA PRO A 19 8.62 3.77 -1.02
C PRO A 19 8.30 5.16 -0.46
N ALA A 20 9.24 5.81 0.23
CA ALA A 20 9.02 7.16 0.77
C ALA A 20 8.95 8.19 -0.36
N PHE A 21 9.84 8.08 -1.34
CA PHE A 21 9.79 8.93 -2.54
C PHE A 21 8.48 8.76 -3.31
N PHE A 22 8.05 7.49 -3.53
CA PHE A 22 6.75 7.20 -4.15
C PHE A 22 5.60 7.85 -3.39
N CYS A 23 5.57 7.69 -2.07
CA CYS A 23 4.50 8.22 -1.22
C CYS A 23 4.44 9.75 -1.30
N LYS A 24 5.55 10.45 -1.10
CA LYS A 24 5.61 11.92 -1.11
C LYS A 24 5.22 12.53 -2.45
N LYS A 25 5.64 11.91 -3.53
CA LYS A 25 5.49 12.52 -4.86
C LYS A 25 4.18 12.14 -5.56
N TYR A 26 3.70 10.93 -5.37
CA TYR A 26 2.61 10.37 -6.18
C TYR A 26 1.42 9.85 -5.41
N ALA A 27 1.62 9.37 -4.16
CA ALA A 27 0.50 8.86 -3.40
C ALA A 27 -0.46 9.97 -2.97
N LYS A 28 -1.74 9.70 -3.09
CA LYS A 28 -2.80 10.56 -2.56
C LYS A 28 -3.63 9.77 -1.56
N ILE A 29 -3.99 10.43 -0.48
CA ILE A 29 -4.77 9.85 0.61
C ILE A 29 -6.12 10.56 0.75
N SER A 30 -7.11 9.86 1.30
CA SER A 30 -8.42 10.44 1.55
C SER A 30 -8.40 11.23 2.86
N HIS A 31 -8.78 12.50 2.77
CA HIS A 31 -8.99 13.38 3.91
C HIS A 31 -10.48 13.64 4.11
N PRO A 32 -11.03 13.56 5.37
CA PRO A 32 -12.47 13.69 5.61
C PRO A 32 -13.11 14.96 5.05
N MET A 33 -12.40 16.09 5.09
CA MET A 33 -12.92 17.40 4.68
C MET A 33 -12.43 17.85 3.31
N ARG A 34 -11.25 17.34 2.85
CA ARG A 34 -10.57 17.85 1.64
C ARG A 34 -10.57 16.88 0.48
N GLY A 35 -11.20 15.69 0.64
CA GLY A 35 -11.21 14.66 -0.38
C GLY A 35 -9.83 14.02 -0.57
N SER A 36 -9.35 13.90 -1.79
CA SER A 36 -8.04 13.31 -2.10
C SER A 36 -6.94 14.37 -2.04
N ILE A 37 -6.00 14.22 -1.12
CA ILE A 37 -4.86 15.12 -0.91
C ILE A 37 -3.54 14.37 -1.11
N PRO A 38 -2.43 15.06 -1.47
CA PRO A 38 -1.09 14.48 -1.46
C PRO A 38 -0.75 13.86 -0.10
N PHE A 39 0.02 12.77 -0.11
CA PHE A 39 0.48 12.16 1.13
C PHE A 39 1.77 12.83 1.60
N ASP A 40 1.62 13.91 2.36
CA ASP A 40 2.72 14.59 3.00
C ASP A 40 3.13 13.79 4.25
N LEU A 41 4.29 13.13 4.18
CA LEU A 41 4.77 12.22 5.22
C LEU A 41 5.41 13.00 6.36
N TYR A 42 5.08 12.62 7.60
CA TYR A 42 5.86 12.99 8.77
C TYR A 42 7.15 12.16 8.85
N ASP A 43 8.17 12.65 9.53
CA ASP A 43 9.48 11.99 9.65
C ASP A 43 9.36 10.54 10.17
N PHE A 44 8.55 10.32 11.21
CA PHE A 44 8.32 8.98 11.75
C PHE A 44 7.60 8.03 10.77
N GLN A 45 6.83 8.55 9.82
CA GLN A 45 6.19 7.73 8.78
C GLN A 45 7.21 7.34 7.71
N GLU A 46 8.17 8.21 7.40
CA GLU A 46 9.30 7.87 6.53
C GLU A 46 10.18 6.80 7.15
N GLU A 47 10.52 6.94 8.42
CA GLU A 47 11.25 5.91 9.17
C GLU A 47 10.51 4.58 9.14
N ALA A 48 9.19 4.59 9.38
CA ALA A 48 8.37 3.38 9.29
C ALA A 48 8.42 2.73 7.89
N LEU A 49 8.33 3.51 6.80
CA LEU A 49 8.44 2.99 5.44
C LEU A 49 9.82 2.35 5.17
N LYS A 50 10.88 2.95 5.70
CA LYS A 50 12.22 2.40 5.63
C LYS A 50 12.33 1.09 6.40
N ASP A 51 11.82 1.06 7.64
CA ASP A 51 11.81 -0.13 8.47
C ASP A 51 11.05 -1.30 7.82
N PHE A 52 9.89 -1.04 7.23
CA PHE A 52 9.13 -2.08 6.52
C PHE A 52 9.89 -2.67 5.34
N LYS A 53 10.73 -1.88 4.68
CA LYS A 53 11.53 -2.34 3.55
C LYS A 53 12.78 -3.09 3.98
N GLU A 54 13.45 -2.66 5.05
CA GLU A 54 14.76 -3.15 5.46
C GLU A 54 14.68 -4.31 6.45
N ASN A 55 13.60 -4.41 7.23
CA ASN A 55 13.46 -5.39 8.29
C ASN A 55 12.38 -6.43 7.98
N ARG A 56 12.65 -7.68 8.36
CA ARG A 56 11.70 -8.78 8.21
C ARG A 56 10.48 -8.63 9.12
N PHE A 57 10.68 -8.08 10.32
CA PHE A 57 9.65 -7.88 11.31
C PHE A 57 9.71 -6.44 11.82
N SER A 58 8.56 -5.79 11.88
CA SER A 58 8.41 -4.44 12.42
C SER A 58 7.25 -4.42 13.41
N VAL A 59 7.50 -3.90 14.62
CA VAL A 59 6.47 -3.69 15.64
C VAL A 59 6.41 -2.21 15.97
N ILE A 60 5.25 -1.59 15.79
CA ILE A 60 5.06 -0.16 16.00
C ILE A 60 4.15 0.07 17.20
N LEU A 61 4.71 0.64 18.26
CA LEU A 61 3.94 1.18 19.38
C LEU A 61 3.56 2.62 19.07
N LYS A 62 2.27 2.90 18.94
CA LYS A 62 1.79 4.23 18.51
C LYS A 62 0.54 4.67 19.26
N ALA A 63 0.35 5.97 19.38
CA ALA A 63 -0.94 6.55 19.75
C ALA A 63 -1.95 6.43 18.59
N ARG A 64 -3.21 6.69 18.87
CA ARG A 64 -4.26 6.75 17.83
C ARG A 64 -4.05 7.96 16.91
N GLN A 65 -4.56 7.87 15.69
CA GLN A 65 -4.62 8.97 14.70
C GLN A 65 -3.27 9.50 14.18
N LEU A 66 -2.19 8.76 14.32
CA LEU A 66 -0.88 9.10 13.75
C LEU A 66 -0.71 8.70 12.28
N GLY A 67 -1.76 8.23 11.63
CA GLY A 67 -1.73 7.90 10.20
C GLY A 67 -0.96 6.62 9.84
N ILE A 68 -0.48 5.84 10.80
CA ILE A 68 0.31 4.61 10.54
C ILE A 68 -0.45 3.62 9.67
N SER A 69 -1.74 3.37 9.90
CA SER A 69 -2.53 2.48 9.02
C SER A 69 -2.59 3.00 7.58
N THR A 70 -2.51 4.32 7.37
CA THR A 70 -2.42 4.92 6.03
C THR A 70 -1.02 4.73 5.44
N THR A 71 0.03 4.86 6.25
CA THR A 71 1.42 4.58 5.86
C THR A 71 1.60 3.11 5.44
N VAL A 72 1.05 2.17 6.22
CA VAL A 72 1.02 0.74 5.87
C VAL A 72 0.28 0.50 4.54
N ALA A 73 -0.90 1.12 4.36
CA ALA A 73 -1.64 0.99 3.10
C ALA A 73 -0.84 1.54 1.89
N ALA A 74 -0.10 2.63 2.08
CA ALA A 74 0.76 3.18 1.03
C ALA A 74 1.96 2.27 0.73
N TYR A 75 2.55 1.65 1.75
CA TYR A 75 3.61 0.65 1.57
C TYR A 75 3.10 -0.58 0.81
N VAL A 76 1.93 -1.10 1.16
CA VAL A 76 1.32 -2.24 0.45
C VAL A 76 1.02 -1.88 -1.00
N ALA A 77 0.46 -0.69 -1.27
CA ALA A 77 0.21 -0.22 -2.63
C ALA A 77 1.51 -0.14 -3.45
N TRP A 78 2.59 0.38 -2.86
CA TRP A 78 3.91 0.40 -3.45
C TRP A 78 4.45 -1.01 -3.73
N LEU A 79 4.39 -1.89 -2.73
CA LEU A 79 4.87 -3.27 -2.85
C LEU A 79 4.16 -4.01 -4.00
N MET A 80 2.84 -3.91 -4.07
CA MET A 80 2.03 -4.56 -5.12
C MET A 80 2.29 -3.98 -6.50
N LEU A 81 2.50 -2.66 -6.61
CA LEU A 81 2.67 -1.98 -7.89
C LEU A 81 4.03 -2.26 -8.51
N PHE A 82 5.10 -2.19 -7.73
CA PHE A 82 6.49 -2.27 -8.22
C PHE A 82 7.11 -3.65 -8.13
N HIS A 83 6.46 -4.61 -7.46
CA HIS A 83 6.95 -5.98 -7.35
C HIS A 83 5.87 -6.98 -7.79
N LYS A 84 6.28 -7.99 -8.54
CA LYS A 84 5.39 -9.04 -9.05
C LYS A 84 5.12 -10.11 -7.99
N ASP A 85 3.98 -10.77 -8.13
CA ASP A 85 3.62 -11.97 -7.37
C ASP A 85 3.69 -11.79 -5.84
N LYS A 86 3.32 -10.59 -5.36
CA LYS A 86 3.27 -10.31 -3.92
C LYS A 86 1.91 -10.68 -3.35
N ASN A 87 1.92 -11.57 -2.37
CA ASN A 87 0.73 -11.99 -1.64
C ASN A 87 0.71 -11.34 -0.26
N VAL A 88 -0.24 -10.42 -0.05
CA VAL A 88 -0.36 -9.63 1.18
C VAL A 88 -1.64 -10.03 1.92
N LEU A 89 -1.52 -10.35 3.20
CA LEU A 89 -2.65 -10.59 4.08
C LEU A 89 -2.72 -9.50 5.14
N ILE A 90 -3.89 -8.89 5.29
CA ILE A 90 -4.20 -7.93 6.34
C ILE A 90 -5.16 -8.59 7.32
N VAL A 91 -4.73 -8.71 8.57
CA VAL A 91 -5.52 -9.31 9.65
C VAL A 91 -5.85 -8.25 10.69
N ALA A 92 -7.10 -8.17 11.09
CA ALA A 92 -7.57 -7.33 12.20
C ALA A 92 -8.61 -8.08 13.02
N THR A 93 -8.90 -7.61 14.24
CA THR A 93 -9.95 -8.21 15.10
C THR A 93 -11.32 -8.25 14.43
N LYS A 94 -11.62 -7.24 13.59
CA LYS A 94 -12.85 -7.16 12.79
C LYS A 94 -12.50 -7.12 11.31
N LEU A 95 -13.18 -7.95 10.50
CA LEU A 95 -13.00 -7.94 9.03
C LEU A 95 -13.18 -6.55 8.43
N GLY A 96 -14.13 -5.75 8.94
CA GLY A 96 -14.36 -4.38 8.48
C GLY A 96 -13.14 -3.47 8.67
N THR A 97 -12.36 -3.66 9.73
CA THR A 97 -11.10 -2.90 9.95
C THR A 97 -10.06 -3.26 8.89
N ALA A 98 -9.83 -4.56 8.65
CA ALA A 98 -8.93 -5.02 7.60
C ALA A 98 -9.39 -4.56 6.20
N ALA A 99 -10.68 -4.64 5.90
CA ALA A 99 -11.25 -4.17 4.63
C ALA A 99 -11.06 -2.65 4.43
N ASN A 100 -11.05 -1.86 5.49
CA ASN A 100 -10.75 -0.42 5.40
C ASN A 100 -9.31 -0.14 4.95
N LEU A 101 -8.34 -0.99 5.34
CA LEU A 101 -6.97 -0.89 4.80
C LEU A 101 -6.96 -1.22 3.31
N VAL A 102 -7.63 -2.27 2.88
CA VAL A 102 -7.76 -2.62 1.44
C VAL A 102 -8.38 -1.45 0.66
N LYS A 103 -9.43 -0.80 1.20
CA LYS A 103 -10.03 0.40 0.59
C LYS A 103 -9.03 1.55 0.44
N LYS A 104 -8.16 1.78 1.42
CA LYS A 104 -7.10 2.80 1.34
C LYS A 104 -6.08 2.46 0.24
N ILE A 105 -5.66 1.20 0.14
CA ILE A 105 -4.73 0.73 -0.91
C ILE A 105 -5.31 1.00 -2.29
N LYS A 106 -6.58 0.64 -2.52
CA LYS A 106 -7.30 0.90 -3.77
C LYS A 106 -7.39 2.40 -4.09
N ALA A 107 -7.69 3.22 -3.09
CA ALA A 107 -7.79 4.67 -3.27
C ALA A 107 -6.44 5.28 -3.70
N ILE A 108 -5.33 4.81 -3.13
CA ILE A 108 -3.98 5.24 -3.54
C ILE A 108 -3.74 4.84 -5.00
N HIS A 109 -3.95 3.57 -5.37
CA HIS A 109 -3.79 3.09 -6.74
C HIS A 109 -4.66 3.86 -7.74
N LYS A 110 -5.94 4.09 -7.41
CA LYS A 110 -6.88 4.82 -8.27
C LYS A 110 -6.40 6.24 -8.58
N ASN A 111 -5.80 6.91 -7.62
CA ASN A 111 -5.37 8.31 -7.73
C ASN A 111 -3.97 8.49 -8.35
N LEU A 112 -3.27 7.41 -8.71
CA LEU A 112 -1.99 7.50 -9.41
C LEU A 112 -2.16 8.06 -10.82
N PRO A 113 -1.16 8.79 -11.34
CA PRO A 113 -1.15 9.18 -12.75
C PRO A 113 -1.17 7.94 -13.66
N ALA A 114 -1.82 8.06 -14.82
CA ALA A 114 -2.03 6.92 -15.73
C ALA A 114 -0.71 6.21 -16.12
N TRP A 115 0.34 6.98 -16.38
CA TRP A 115 1.65 6.43 -16.75
C TRP A 115 2.36 5.66 -15.62
N LEU A 116 1.99 5.88 -14.35
CA LEU A 116 2.55 5.19 -13.20
C LEU A 116 1.74 3.93 -12.81
N LYS A 117 0.55 3.75 -13.38
CA LYS A 117 -0.25 2.52 -13.24
C LYS A 117 0.32 1.43 -14.15
N ILE A 118 1.48 0.91 -13.77
CA ILE A 118 2.24 -0.08 -14.55
C ILE A 118 1.64 -1.50 -14.53
N SER A 119 0.52 -1.68 -13.83
CA SER A 119 -0.24 -2.93 -13.78
C SER A 119 -1.73 -2.61 -13.69
N ASP A 120 -2.54 -3.35 -14.45
CA ASP A 120 -3.98 -3.21 -14.46
C ASP A 120 -4.62 -3.90 -13.26
N ILE A 121 -5.88 -3.54 -12.97
CA ILE A 121 -6.66 -4.18 -11.92
C ILE A 121 -7.25 -5.47 -12.48
N ALA A 122 -6.92 -6.60 -11.84
CA ALA A 122 -7.48 -7.91 -12.18
C ALA A 122 -8.72 -8.24 -11.32
N ILE A 123 -8.67 -7.96 -10.01
CA ILE A 123 -9.80 -8.19 -9.09
C ILE A 123 -9.99 -6.95 -8.21
N ASP A 124 -11.23 -6.49 -8.10
CA ASP A 124 -11.65 -5.39 -7.22
C ASP A 124 -12.88 -5.77 -6.41
N ASN A 125 -12.67 -6.46 -5.27
CA ASN A 125 -13.73 -6.85 -4.34
C ASN A 125 -13.60 -6.09 -3.02
N ARG A 126 -14.67 -6.06 -2.21
CA ARG A 126 -14.66 -5.36 -0.92
C ARG A 126 -13.46 -5.73 -0.02
N ASN A 127 -13.12 -7.01 0.03
CA ASN A 127 -12.10 -7.56 0.93
C ASN A 127 -10.82 -7.98 0.23
N SER A 128 -10.73 -7.83 -1.09
CA SER A 128 -9.56 -8.21 -1.87
C SER A 128 -9.31 -7.25 -3.04
N PHE A 129 -8.05 -7.18 -3.42
CA PHE A 129 -7.60 -6.38 -4.55
C PHE A 129 -6.41 -7.08 -5.20
N GLU A 130 -6.46 -7.27 -6.52
CA GLU A 130 -5.42 -7.96 -7.27
C GLU A 130 -5.05 -7.16 -8.51
N LEU A 131 -3.77 -7.13 -8.81
CA LEU A 131 -3.20 -6.53 -10.00
C LEU A 131 -2.80 -7.61 -11.02
N SER A 132 -2.79 -7.25 -12.30
CA SER A 132 -2.43 -8.14 -13.41
C SER A 132 -0.99 -8.66 -13.36
N ASN A 133 -0.13 -8.07 -12.52
CA ASN A 133 1.23 -8.55 -12.27
C ASN A 133 1.30 -9.71 -11.24
N GLY A 134 0.16 -10.27 -10.83
CA GLY A 134 0.05 -11.37 -9.86
C GLY A 134 0.07 -10.92 -8.39
N SER A 135 0.24 -9.63 -8.11
CA SER A 135 0.23 -9.14 -6.74
C SER A 135 -1.19 -8.96 -6.22
N GLN A 136 -1.45 -9.44 -5.00
CA GLN A 136 -2.76 -9.39 -4.37
C GLN A 136 -2.70 -8.98 -2.91
N VAL A 137 -3.78 -8.41 -2.41
CA VAL A 137 -4.02 -8.16 -0.99
C VAL A 137 -5.39 -8.65 -0.59
N LYS A 138 -5.47 -9.32 0.56
CA LYS A 138 -6.72 -9.82 1.14
C LYS A 138 -6.87 -9.36 2.58
N ALA A 139 -8.11 -9.05 2.96
CA ALA A 139 -8.50 -8.75 4.33
C ALA A 139 -9.08 -9.99 5.02
N SER A 140 -8.66 -10.24 6.25
CA SER A 140 -9.19 -11.30 7.10
C SER A 140 -9.43 -10.80 8.52
N SER A 141 -10.33 -11.45 9.25
CA SER A 141 -10.43 -11.31 10.70
C SER A 141 -9.47 -12.29 11.39
N THR A 142 -9.18 -12.05 12.66
CA THR A 142 -8.44 -12.99 13.51
C THR A 142 -9.28 -14.25 13.74
N SER A 143 -9.24 -15.19 12.81
CA SER A 143 -9.78 -16.55 12.95
C SER A 143 -8.64 -17.53 12.94
N GLY A 144 -8.83 -18.71 13.56
CA GLY A 144 -7.79 -19.73 13.62
C GLY A 144 -7.27 -20.21 12.26
N ASP A 145 -7.97 -19.88 11.17
CA ASP A 145 -7.64 -20.28 9.80
C ASP A 145 -7.10 -19.12 8.92
N ALA A 146 -6.94 -17.93 9.49
CA ALA A 146 -6.40 -16.78 8.74
C ALA A 146 -4.98 -17.07 8.23
N GLY A 147 -4.81 -17.14 6.92
CA GLY A 147 -3.51 -17.32 6.25
C GLY A 147 -2.95 -18.75 6.22
N ARG A 148 -3.69 -19.77 6.68
CA ARG A 148 -3.19 -21.15 6.73
C ARG A 148 -2.87 -21.77 5.37
N SER A 149 -3.47 -21.30 4.30
CA SER A 149 -3.36 -21.91 2.96
C SER A 149 -2.52 -21.09 1.99
N GLU A 150 -1.88 -19.99 2.43
CA GLU A 150 -1.26 -19.02 1.52
C GLU A 150 0.21 -18.77 1.87
N ALA A 151 1.07 -18.83 0.85
CA ALA A 151 2.43 -18.32 0.97
C ALA A 151 2.38 -16.78 0.95
N LEU A 152 2.69 -16.15 2.08
CA LEU A 152 2.61 -14.69 2.24
C LEU A 152 3.96 -14.03 1.98
N SER A 153 3.92 -12.95 1.20
CA SER A 153 5.05 -12.01 1.05
C SER A 153 5.07 -10.98 2.18
N LEU A 154 3.88 -10.61 2.68
CA LEU A 154 3.71 -9.64 3.76
C LEU A 154 2.45 -9.97 4.58
N LEU A 155 2.60 -9.97 5.90
CA LEU A 155 1.50 -10.04 6.85
C LEU A 155 1.41 -8.70 7.60
N VAL A 156 0.23 -8.11 7.60
CA VAL A 156 -0.11 -6.92 8.37
C VAL A 156 -1.12 -7.30 9.45
N ILE A 157 -0.82 -6.96 10.69
CA ILE A 157 -1.73 -7.15 11.85
C ILE A 157 -2.03 -5.76 12.42
N ASP A 158 -3.33 -5.34 12.38
CA ASP A 158 -3.78 -4.01 12.84
C ASP A 158 -4.86 -4.11 13.92
#